data_720cdab80fd34ae11803d97d70385e0e
#
_entry.id   720cdab80fd34ae11803d97d70385e0e
#
_cell.length_a   1.000
_cell.length_b   1.000
_cell.length_c   1.000
_cell.angle_alpha   90.00
_cell.angle_beta   90.00
_cell.angle_gamma   90.00
#
_symmetry.space_group_name_H-M   'P 1'
#
loop_
_entity.id
_entity.type
_entity.pdbx_description
1 polymer ?
#
loop_
_entity_poly.entity_id
_entity_poly.type
_entity_poly.pdbx_seq_one_letter_code
_entity_poly.pdbx_strand_id
1 'polypeptide(L)'
;MSITLDMPAYLFDSNYITNIYRVYSISSSFIVTGLYFCYKNHKNNQINFDTVLEDKKNLNFLLSLMFVMYLYLCLSLSIYYTVGNVLILKLYGIKSAIIVLVGNYIAEKYSFRITQIKSYDIKNQQEYLESIKTEHEINKLNDIVYTDLLTGFYNRPFVNQKLSEWMSNHYKFTLCFTDLNRLKLVNDNFGHQFGDKYISTTAKIIKKLINVENSLLFRYGGDEFLFLLQDTSCIEAEKIMIDINYELSKLSNTDEYPYALSISYGLVEWDGISDIETLIAEADSLMYENKLKNKSTLN
;
A
#
# COMPACT_ATOMS: atom_id res chain seq x y z
N MET A 1 -17.50 6.31 77.77
CA MET A 1 -18.71 6.70 77.02
C MET A 1 -18.91 5.68 75.92
N SER A 2 -19.63 4.58 76.29
CA SER A 2 -19.89 3.46 75.38
C SER A 2 -21.04 3.86 74.45
N ILE A 3 -20.77 4.03 73.17
CA ILE A 3 -21.82 4.18 72.15
C ILE A 3 -22.41 2.79 71.92
N THR A 4 -23.49 2.49 72.61
CA THR A 4 -24.35 1.38 72.25
C THR A 4 -25.13 1.81 71.01
N LEU A 5 -24.71 1.30 69.84
CA LEU A 5 -25.51 1.34 68.65
C LEU A 5 -26.79 0.51 68.93
N ASP A 6 -27.88 1.19 69.24
CA ASP A 6 -29.22 0.56 69.23
C ASP A 6 -29.50 0.07 67.81
N MET A 7 -29.17 -1.18 67.56
CA MET A 7 -29.58 -1.88 66.36
C MET A 7 -31.08 -2.08 66.39
N PRO A 8 -31.81 -1.64 65.34
CA PRO A 8 -33.27 -1.76 65.33
C PRO A 8 -33.71 -3.22 65.49
N ALA A 9 -34.74 -3.46 66.35
CA ALA A 9 -35.22 -4.80 66.72
C ALA A 9 -35.60 -5.70 65.54
N TYR A 10 -35.94 -5.13 64.37
CA TYR A 10 -36.24 -5.89 63.15
C TYR A 10 -35.02 -6.58 62.49
N LEU A 11 -33.78 -6.26 62.90
CA LEU A 11 -32.58 -6.96 62.44
C LEU A 11 -32.47 -8.37 63.02
N PHE A 12 -33.18 -8.68 64.11
CA PHE A 12 -33.22 -9.98 64.77
C PHE A 12 -34.45 -10.81 64.38
N ASP A 13 -35.35 -10.31 63.53
CA ASP A 13 -36.48 -11.08 62.99
C ASP A 13 -35.95 -12.18 62.05
N SER A 14 -36.28 -13.44 62.37
CA SER A 14 -35.91 -14.60 61.56
C SER A 14 -36.36 -14.49 60.09
N ASN A 15 -37.45 -13.81 59.84
CA ASN A 15 -37.96 -13.51 58.49
C ASN A 15 -37.08 -12.50 57.75
N TYR A 16 -36.51 -11.49 58.43
CA TYR A 16 -35.61 -10.52 57.85
C TYR A 16 -34.30 -11.16 57.42
N ILE A 17 -33.71 -11.97 58.29
CA ILE A 17 -32.48 -12.71 58.02
C ILE A 17 -32.67 -13.69 56.86
N THR A 18 -33.78 -14.43 56.82
CA THR A 18 -34.09 -15.36 55.74
C THR A 18 -34.28 -14.62 54.39
N ASN A 19 -34.83 -13.43 54.40
CA ASN A 19 -35.00 -12.63 53.19
C ASN A 19 -33.68 -12.04 52.70
N ILE A 20 -32.79 -11.61 53.55
CA ILE A 20 -31.42 -11.19 53.20
C ILE A 20 -30.65 -12.35 52.51
N TYR A 21 -30.69 -13.56 53.09
CA TYR A 21 -30.07 -14.74 52.50
C TYR A 21 -30.64 -15.08 51.13
N ARG A 22 -31.95 -14.94 50.92
CA ARG A 22 -32.59 -15.13 49.60
C ARG A 22 -32.12 -14.09 48.56
N VAL A 23 -31.99 -12.82 48.97
CA VAL A 23 -31.45 -11.75 48.12
C VAL A 23 -30.01 -12.00 47.72
N TYR A 24 -29.15 -12.38 48.68
CA TYR A 24 -27.76 -12.76 48.41
C TYR A 24 -27.70 -13.98 47.48
N SER A 25 -28.52 -14.99 47.67
CA SER A 25 -28.58 -16.18 46.83
C SER A 25 -28.97 -15.86 45.41
N ILE A 26 -29.95 -14.99 45.20
CA ILE A 26 -30.36 -14.54 43.85
C ILE A 26 -29.27 -13.71 43.21
N SER A 27 -28.66 -12.75 43.91
CA SER A 27 -27.61 -11.90 43.38
C SER A 27 -26.36 -12.71 43.03
N SER A 28 -25.93 -13.65 43.89
CA SER A 28 -24.84 -14.55 43.63
C SER A 28 -25.08 -15.47 42.43
N SER A 29 -26.30 -15.95 42.25
CA SER A 29 -26.71 -16.75 41.09
C SER A 29 -26.53 -15.98 39.77
N PHE A 30 -26.87 -14.68 39.74
CA PHE A 30 -26.65 -13.83 38.56
C PHE A 30 -25.20 -13.60 38.24
N ILE A 31 -24.38 -13.36 39.28
CA ILE A 31 -22.93 -13.22 39.11
C ILE A 31 -22.33 -14.50 38.54
N VAL A 32 -22.69 -15.66 39.13
CA VAL A 32 -22.18 -16.96 38.68
C VAL A 32 -22.65 -17.26 37.25
N THR A 33 -23.91 -16.95 36.91
CA THR A 33 -24.43 -17.14 35.55
C THR A 33 -23.68 -16.23 34.54
N GLY A 34 -23.43 -14.97 34.90
CA GLY A 34 -22.64 -14.04 34.08
C GLY A 34 -21.21 -14.52 33.86
N LEU A 35 -20.53 -14.97 34.94
CA LEU A 35 -19.17 -15.53 34.86
C LEU A 35 -19.14 -16.84 34.07
N TYR A 36 -20.14 -17.71 34.22
CA TYR A 36 -20.26 -18.93 33.42
C TYR A 36 -20.45 -18.64 31.94
N PHE A 37 -21.24 -17.63 31.60
CA PHE A 37 -21.47 -17.19 30.24
C PHE A 37 -20.18 -16.62 29.63
N CYS A 38 -19.45 -15.79 30.37
CA CYS A 38 -18.12 -15.30 29.97
C CYS A 38 -17.14 -16.45 29.75
N TYR A 39 -17.09 -17.42 30.67
CA TYR A 39 -16.23 -18.61 30.56
C TYR A 39 -16.58 -19.47 29.34
N LYS A 40 -17.86 -19.74 29.12
CA LYS A 40 -18.34 -20.54 27.97
C LYS A 40 -18.00 -19.90 26.65
N ASN A 41 -18.15 -18.57 26.54
CA ASN A 41 -17.81 -17.83 25.34
C ASN A 41 -16.31 -17.78 25.10
N HIS A 42 -15.49 -17.64 26.13
CA HIS A 42 -14.05 -17.70 26.03
C HIS A 42 -13.56 -19.09 25.58
N LYS A 43 -14.16 -20.17 26.10
CA LYS A 43 -13.79 -21.55 25.73
C LYS A 43 -14.20 -21.93 24.28
N ASN A 44 -15.25 -21.34 23.73
CA ASN A 44 -15.73 -21.67 22.38
C ASN A 44 -15.06 -20.85 21.26
N ASN A 45 -14.09 -19.99 21.55
CA ASN A 45 -13.37 -19.13 20.59
C ASN A 45 -14.24 -18.36 19.59
N GLN A 46 -15.57 -18.32 19.80
CA GLN A 46 -16.49 -17.65 18.89
C GLN A 46 -16.58 -16.13 19.09
N ILE A 47 -16.13 -15.65 20.25
CA ILE A 47 -16.08 -14.22 20.57
C ILE A 47 -14.71 -13.94 21.15
N ASN A 48 -13.90 -13.17 20.43
CA ASN A 48 -12.64 -12.68 20.96
C ASN A 48 -12.96 -11.55 21.93
N PHE A 49 -13.04 -11.87 23.24
CA PHE A 49 -13.44 -10.94 24.28
C PHE A 49 -12.52 -9.73 24.37
N ASP A 50 -11.24 -9.95 24.06
CA ASP A 50 -10.23 -8.89 24.04
C ASP A 50 -10.56 -7.81 23.02
N THR A 51 -11.07 -8.18 21.82
CA THR A 51 -11.46 -7.21 20.78
C THR A 51 -12.69 -6.39 21.16
N VAL A 52 -13.57 -6.93 22.00
CA VAL A 52 -14.77 -6.21 22.51
C VAL A 52 -14.40 -5.26 23.62
N LEU A 53 -13.42 -5.64 24.48
CA LEU A 53 -12.94 -4.82 25.60
C LEU A 53 -12.03 -3.69 25.15
N GLU A 54 -11.29 -3.85 24.06
CA GLU A 54 -10.42 -2.81 23.48
C GLU A 54 -11.21 -1.63 22.89
N ASP A 55 -12.44 -1.86 22.43
CA ASP A 55 -13.28 -0.79 21.91
C ASP A 55 -14.06 -0.11 23.04
N LYS A 56 -13.60 1.08 23.43
CA LYS A 56 -14.18 1.90 24.50
C LYS A 56 -15.68 2.15 24.34
N LYS A 57 -16.20 2.25 23.11
CA LYS A 57 -17.64 2.43 22.84
C LYS A 57 -18.43 1.16 23.18
N ASN A 58 -17.92 0.01 22.77
CA ASN A 58 -18.57 -1.29 23.01
C ASN A 58 -18.53 -1.64 24.49
N LEU A 59 -17.40 -1.39 25.16
CA LEU A 59 -17.27 -1.57 26.61
C LEU A 59 -18.27 -0.68 27.35
N ASN A 60 -18.38 0.60 27.00
CA ASN A 60 -19.31 1.53 27.63
C ASN A 60 -20.78 1.10 27.41
N PHE A 61 -21.13 0.59 26.23
CA PHE A 61 -22.47 0.05 25.96
C PHE A 61 -22.80 -1.14 26.86
N LEU A 62 -21.89 -2.12 26.97
CA LEU A 62 -22.06 -3.29 27.82
C LEU A 62 -22.16 -2.90 29.31
N LEU A 63 -21.31 -1.99 29.78
CA LEU A 63 -21.35 -1.47 31.14
C LEU A 63 -22.66 -0.73 31.43
N SER A 64 -23.13 0.09 30.49
CA SER A 64 -24.42 0.79 30.66
C SER A 64 -25.61 -0.17 30.69
N LEU A 65 -25.59 -1.22 29.88
CA LEU A 65 -26.61 -2.28 29.89
C LEU A 65 -26.61 -3.03 31.24
N MET A 66 -25.42 -3.40 31.74
CA MET A 66 -25.27 -4.04 33.04
C MET A 66 -25.76 -3.12 34.19
N PHE A 67 -25.46 -1.83 34.12
CA PHE A 67 -25.89 -0.86 35.12
C PHE A 67 -27.41 -0.67 35.12
N VAL A 68 -28.07 -0.59 33.97
CA VAL A 68 -29.55 -0.53 33.85
C VAL A 68 -30.17 -1.79 34.43
N MET A 69 -29.64 -2.97 34.13
CA MET A 69 -30.10 -4.22 34.69
C MET A 69 -29.94 -4.28 36.23
N TYR A 70 -28.79 -3.77 36.75
CA TYR A 70 -28.57 -3.65 38.18
C TYR A 70 -29.58 -2.72 38.85
N LEU A 71 -29.83 -1.53 38.32
CA LEU A 71 -30.87 -0.61 38.82
C LEU A 71 -32.24 -1.23 38.81
N TYR A 72 -32.60 -1.94 37.76
CA TYR A 72 -33.87 -2.66 37.66
C TYR A 72 -34.02 -3.73 38.77
N LEU A 73 -32.95 -4.47 39.06
CA LEU A 73 -32.94 -5.45 40.14
C LEU A 73 -33.11 -4.78 41.52
N CYS A 74 -32.41 -3.66 41.77
CA CYS A 74 -32.55 -2.89 43.00
C CYS A 74 -33.99 -2.38 43.21
N LEU A 75 -34.63 -1.83 42.15
CA LEU A 75 -35.99 -1.38 42.17
C LEU A 75 -36.99 -2.55 42.43
N SER A 76 -36.75 -3.67 41.77
CA SER A 76 -37.56 -4.90 41.95
C SER A 76 -37.47 -5.42 43.38
N LEU A 77 -36.30 -5.35 44.03
CA LEU A 77 -36.08 -5.70 45.39
C LEU A 77 -36.78 -4.74 46.38
N SER A 78 -36.74 -3.41 46.10
CA SER A 78 -37.43 -2.41 46.91
C SER A 78 -38.95 -2.68 46.93
N ILE A 79 -39.57 -2.95 45.75
CA ILE A 79 -40.95 -3.31 45.64
C ILE A 79 -41.27 -4.61 46.36
N TYR A 80 -40.36 -5.60 46.34
CA TYR A 80 -40.48 -6.85 47.05
C TYR A 80 -40.67 -6.63 48.57
N TYR A 81 -39.95 -5.69 49.16
CA TYR A 81 -40.04 -5.39 50.59
C TYR A 81 -41.32 -4.61 50.98
N THR A 82 -41.92 -3.86 50.07
CA THR A 82 -43.08 -3.01 50.33
C THR A 82 -44.41 -3.71 50.15
N VAL A 83 -44.45 -4.79 49.32
CA VAL A 83 -45.69 -5.48 48.96
C VAL A 83 -45.80 -6.84 49.66
N GLY A 84 -46.61 -6.96 50.68
CA GLY A 84 -46.79 -8.21 51.46
C GLY A 84 -47.57 -9.34 50.73
N ASN A 85 -47.88 -9.23 49.45
CA ASN A 85 -48.66 -10.23 48.69
C ASN A 85 -47.73 -11.20 47.93
N VAL A 86 -47.76 -12.47 48.33
CA VAL A 86 -46.91 -13.56 47.79
C VAL A 86 -47.09 -13.76 46.26
N LEU A 87 -48.30 -13.58 45.73
CA LEU A 87 -48.57 -13.76 44.30
C LEU A 87 -47.90 -12.68 43.46
N ILE A 88 -47.95 -11.43 43.87
CA ILE A 88 -47.31 -10.30 43.23
C ILE A 88 -45.80 -10.50 43.22
N LEU A 89 -45.21 -10.98 44.28
CA LEU A 89 -43.78 -11.28 44.41
C LEU A 89 -43.31 -12.35 43.42
N LYS A 90 -44.07 -13.43 43.23
CA LYS A 90 -43.75 -14.45 42.21
C LYS A 90 -43.78 -13.89 40.79
N LEU A 91 -44.77 -13.05 40.48
CA LEU A 91 -44.89 -12.40 39.18
C LEU A 91 -43.68 -11.45 38.90
N TYR A 92 -43.24 -10.69 39.92
CA TYR A 92 -42.02 -9.84 39.79
C TYR A 92 -40.77 -10.67 39.57
N GLY A 93 -40.61 -11.80 40.22
CA GLY A 93 -39.52 -12.73 40.04
C GLY A 93 -39.44 -13.25 38.59
N ILE A 94 -40.56 -13.68 38.02
CA ILE A 94 -40.63 -14.14 36.64
C ILE A 94 -40.28 -13.01 35.66
N LYS A 95 -40.84 -11.81 35.86
CA LYS A 95 -40.58 -10.64 35.04
C LYS A 95 -39.08 -10.27 35.06
N SER A 96 -38.45 -10.31 36.25
CA SER A 96 -36.99 -10.04 36.38
C SER A 96 -36.14 -11.06 35.63
N ALA A 97 -36.48 -12.35 35.73
CA ALA A 97 -35.80 -13.40 34.98
C ALA A 97 -35.89 -13.21 33.45
N ILE A 98 -37.08 -12.86 32.95
CA ILE A 98 -37.27 -12.60 31.52
C ILE A 98 -36.40 -11.41 31.06
N ILE A 99 -36.37 -10.31 31.81
CA ILE A 99 -35.58 -9.13 31.45
C ILE A 99 -34.07 -9.45 31.39
N VAL A 100 -33.57 -10.24 32.35
CA VAL A 100 -32.18 -10.69 32.38
C VAL A 100 -31.86 -11.57 31.17
N LEU A 101 -32.75 -12.52 30.83
CA LEU A 101 -32.58 -13.38 29.65
C LEU A 101 -32.54 -12.56 28.35
N VAL A 102 -33.46 -11.60 28.19
CA VAL A 102 -33.51 -10.72 27.02
C VAL A 102 -32.24 -9.84 26.95
N GLY A 103 -31.81 -9.28 28.08
CA GLY A 103 -30.57 -8.48 28.14
C GLY A 103 -29.34 -9.27 27.74
N ASN A 104 -29.19 -10.50 28.24
CA ASN A 104 -28.09 -11.38 27.86
C ASN A 104 -28.16 -11.76 26.36
N TYR A 105 -29.31 -12.05 25.82
CA TYR A 105 -29.48 -12.32 24.39
C TYR A 105 -29.08 -11.13 23.52
N ILE A 106 -29.50 -9.93 23.91
CA ILE A 106 -29.10 -8.69 23.19
C ILE A 106 -27.58 -8.50 23.23
N ALA A 107 -26.95 -8.65 24.41
CA ALA A 107 -25.52 -8.52 24.59
C ALA A 107 -24.73 -9.53 23.75
N GLU A 108 -25.20 -10.79 23.70
CA GLU A 108 -24.59 -11.84 22.86
C GLU A 108 -24.67 -11.50 21.36
N LYS A 109 -25.85 -11.13 20.88
CA LYS A 109 -26.06 -10.75 19.48
C LYS A 109 -25.23 -9.53 19.08
N TYR A 110 -25.14 -8.53 19.96
CA TYR A 110 -24.35 -7.33 19.74
C TYR A 110 -22.85 -7.66 19.66
N SER A 111 -22.33 -8.41 20.63
CA SER A 111 -20.94 -8.84 20.67
C SER A 111 -20.55 -9.66 19.43
N PHE A 112 -21.40 -10.62 19.03
CA PHE A 112 -21.19 -11.41 17.83
C PHE A 112 -21.11 -10.54 16.55
N ARG A 113 -22.04 -9.58 16.41
CA ARG A 113 -22.05 -8.67 15.26
C ARG A 113 -20.79 -7.80 15.18
N ILE A 114 -20.33 -7.27 16.32
CA ILE A 114 -19.08 -6.48 16.38
C ILE A 114 -17.87 -7.32 15.98
N THR A 115 -17.79 -8.55 16.47
CA THR A 115 -16.68 -9.45 16.12
C THR A 115 -16.65 -9.74 14.62
N GLN A 116 -17.83 -9.96 14.00
CA GLN A 116 -17.91 -10.16 12.55
C GLN A 116 -17.46 -8.93 11.75
N ILE A 117 -17.89 -7.73 12.15
CA ILE A 117 -17.49 -6.49 11.47
C ILE A 117 -15.96 -6.31 11.56
N LYS A 118 -15.39 -6.46 12.77
CA LYS A 118 -13.94 -6.32 12.95
C LYS A 118 -13.14 -7.37 12.17
N SER A 119 -13.60 -8.62 12.13
CA SER A 119 -12.92 -9.66 11.35
C SER A 119 -12.97 -9.38 9.85
N TYR A 120 -14.07 -8.82 9.35
CA TYR A 120 -14.22 -8.41 7.97
C TYR A 120 -13.28 -7.23 7.63
N ASP A 121 -13.20 -6.22 8.52
CA ASP A 121 -12.31 -5.08 8.34
C ASP A 121 -10.83 -5.49 8.34
N ILE A 122 -10.43 -6.37 9.26
CA ILE A 122 -9.06 -6.90 9.31
C ILE A 122 -8.73 -7.66 8.03
N LYS A 123 -9.65 -8.49 7.54
CA LYS A 123 -9.46 -9.25 6.30
C LYS A 123 -9.30 -8.32 5.09
N ASN A 124 -10.16 -7.31 4.97
CA ASN A 124 -10.05 -6.31 3.89
C ASN A 124 -8.73 -5.53 3.93
N GLN A 125 -8.26 -5.17 5.14
CA GLN A 125 -6.95 -4.52 5.29
C GLN A 125 -5.79 -5.43 4.89
N GLN A 126 -5.86 -6.72 5.23
CA GLN A 126 -4.85 -7.69 4.82
C GLN A 126 -4.82 -7.88 3.30
N GLU A 127 -5.97 -8.05 2.65
CA GLU A 127 -6.08 -8.15 1.19
C GLU A 127 -5.54 -6.89 0.49
N TYR A 128 -5.84 -5.71 1.03
CA TYR A 128 -5.32 -4.45 0.50
C TYR A 128 -3.79 -4.35 0.63
N LEU A 129 -3.22 -4.71 1.78
CA LEU A 129 -1.77 -4.71 1.99
C LEU A 129 -1.06 -5.74 1.10
N GLU A 130 -1.67 -6.89 0.86
CA GLU A 130 -1.14 -7.93 -0.02
C GLU A 130 -1.15 -7.46 -1.48
N SER A 131 -2.22 -6.78 -1.93
CA SER A 131 -2.28 -6.20 -3.27
C SER A 131 -1.18 -5.15 -3.51
N ILE A 132 -0.92 -4.26 -2.53
CA ILE A 132 0.18 -3.28 -2.62
C ILE A 132 1.55 -3.96 -2.70
N LYS A 133 1.77 -5.01 -1.90
CA LYS A 133 3.03 -5.77 -1.95
C LYS A 133 3.24 -6.42 -3.31
N THR A 134 2.20 -7.05 -3.84
CA THR A 134 2.24 -7.70 -5.15
C THR A 134 2.51 -6.68 -6.26
N GLU A 135 1.87 -5.53 -6.24
CA GLU A 135 2.11 -4.44 -7.19
C GLU A 135 3.56 -3.93 -7.11
N HIS A 136 4.08 -3.76 -5.89
CA HIS A 136 5.47 -3.33 -5.69
C HIS A 136 6.49 -4.38 -6.18
N GLU A 137 6.21 -5.67 -5.99
CA GLU A 137 7.04 -6.76 -6.51
C GLU A 137 6.99 -6.82 -8.04
N ILE A 138 5.82 -6.66 -8.65
CA ILE A 138 5.67 -6.58 -10.11
C ILE A 138 6.47 -5.40 -10.67
N ASN A 139 6.38 -4.23 -10.06
CA ASN A 139 7.13 -3.05 -10.49
C ASN A 139 8.64 -3.26 -10.39
N LYS A 140 9.13 -3.88 -9.31
CA LYS A 140 10.55 -4.24 -9.17
C LYS A 140 11.01 -5.25 -10.23
N LEU A 141 10.18 -6.25 -10.52
CA LEU A 141 10.48 -7.23 -11.56
C LEU A 141 10.51 -6.56 -12.94
N ASN A 142 9.57 -5.67 -13.22
CA ASN A 142 9.56 -4.87 -14.44
C ASN A 142 10.81 -4.01 -14.59
N ASP A 143 11.24 -3.34 -13.52
CA ASP A 143 12.47 -2.55 -13.54
C ASP A 143 13.71 -3.41 -13.88
N ILE A 144 13.80 -4.61 -13.31
CA ILE A 144 14.91 -5.55 -13.60
C ILE A 144 14.82 -6.08 -15.03
N VAL A 145 13.62 -6.43 -15.50
CA VAL A 145 13.42 -7.02 -16.84
C VAL A 145 13.62 -6.00 -17.95
N TYR A 146 13.23 -4.74 -17.70
CA TYR A 146 13.21 -3.70 -18.74
C TYR A 146 14.34 -2.68 -18.65
N THR A 147 15.27 -2.78 -17.68
CA THR A 147 16.38 -1.84 -17.50
C THR A 147 17.72 -2.47 -17.88
N ASP A 148 18.56 -1.73 -18.59
CA ASP A 148 19.96 -2.07 -18.85
C ASP A 148 20.82 -1.70 -17.63
N LEU A 149 21.53 -2.68 -17.07
CA LEU A 149 22.29 -2.53 -15.83
C LEU A 149 23.51 -1.60 -15.95
N LEU A 150 24.08 -1.44 -17.16
CA LEU A 150 25.26 -0.61 -17.36
C LEU A 150 24.91 0.89 -17.43
N THR A 151 23.77 1.21 -18.04
CA THR A 151 23.37 2.59 -18.31
C THR A 151 22.25 3.11 -17.41
N GLY A 152 21.43 2.20 -16.86
CA GLY A 152 20.20 2.52 -16.15
C GLY A 152 19.08 3.02 -17.06
N PHE A 153 19.24 2.90 -18.38
CA PHE A 153 18.20 3.17 -19.36
C PHE A 153 17.31 1.96 -19.56
N TYR A 154 16.15 2.13 -20.17
CA TYR A 154 15.34 1.00 -20.57
C TYR A 154 16.06 0.17 -21.65
N ASN A 155 15.78 -1.12 -21.72
CA ASN A 155 16.36 -2.01 -22.71
C ASN A 155 15.47 -2.13 -23.96
N ARG A 156 16.00 -2.75 -25.03
CA ARG A 156 15.32 -2.93 -26.32
C ARG A 156 13.94 -3.59 -26.25
N PRO A 157 13.68 -4.65 -25.46
CA PRO A 157 12.33 -5.23 -25.33
C PRO A 157 11.25 -4.23 -24.93
N PHE A 158 11.59 -3.20 -24.15
CA PHE A 158 10.63 -2.20 -23.67
C PHE A 158 10.31 -1.11 -24.70
N VAL A 159 11.16 -0.93 -25.74
CA VAL A 159 10.95 0.09 -26.80
C VAL A 159 9.62 -0.09 -27.49
N ASN A 160 9.34 -1.30 -28.00
CA ASN A 160 8.13 -1.57 -28.77
C ASN A 160 6.86 -1.36 -27.96
N GLN A 161 6.89 -1.74 -26.68
CA GLN A 161 5.76 -1.52 -25.78
C GLN A 161 5.48 -0.03 -25.60
N LYS A 162 6.51 0.79 -25.37
CA LYS A 162 6.35 2.22 -25.13
C LYS A 162 6.03 2.99 -26.40
N LEU A 163 6.59 2.63 -27.54
CA LEU A 163 6.20 3.20 -28.83
C LEU A 163 4.72 2.91 -29.14
N SER A 164 4.27 1.66 -28.98
CA SER A 164 2.86 1.31 -29.17
C SER A 164 1.94 2.12 -28.24
N GLU A 165 2.33 2.30 -26.99
CA GLU A 165 1.58 3.08 -26.01
C GLU A 165 1.49 4.56 -26.43
N TRP A 166 2.61 5.17 -26.84
CA TRP A 166 2.66 6.58 -27.22
C TRP A 166 1.92 6.85 -28.51
N MET A 167 2.06 5.98 -29.51
CA MET A 167 1.33 6.08 -30.77
C MET A 167 -0.18 5.89 -30.59
N SER A 168 -0.61 4.92 -29.76
CA SER A 168 -2.03 4.69 -29.47
C SER A 168 -2.67 5.87 -28.74
N ASN A 169 -1.91 6.58 -27.90
CA ASN A 169 -2.35 7.79 -27.21
C ASN A 169 -2.18 9.07 -28.03
N HIS A 170 -1.69 8.96 -29.26
CA HIS A 170 -1.43 10.09 -30.16
C HIS A 170 -0.51 11.17 -29.54
N TYR A 171 0.48 10.75 -28.74
CA TYR A 171 1.47 11.69 -28.24
C TYR A 171 2.35 12.19 -29.37
N LYS A 172 2.64 13.50 -29.35
CA LYS A 172 3.64 14.07 -30.26
C LYS A 172 5.02 13.81 -29.69
N PHE A 173 5.92 13.28 -30.50
CA PHE A 173 7.29 13.02 -30.07
C PHE A 173 8.28 12.99 -31.24
N THR A 174 9.53 13.24 -30.94
CA THR A 174 10.65 12.97 -31.83
C THR A 174 11.36 11.70 -31.36
N LEU A 175 11.55 10.74 -32.26
CA LEU A 175 12.41 9.60 -32.09
C LEU A 175 13.84 9.97 -32.49
N CYS A 176 14.77 9.73 -31.59
CA CYS A 176 16.19 9.87 -31.85
C CYS A 176 16.87 8.51 -31.78
N PHE A 177 17.50 8.07 -32.84
CA PHE A 177 18.34 6.87 -32.86
C PHE A 177 19.80 7.27 -32.87
N THR A 178 20.64 6.69 -31.99
CA THR A 178 22.04 7.10 -31.84
C THR A 178 22.98 5.90 -31.73
N ASP A 179 24.25 6.13 -32.13
CA ASP A 179 25.32 5.13 -32.09
C ASP A 179 26.60 5.79 -31.57
N LEU A 180 27.33 5.09 -30.67
CA LEU A 180 28.60 5.53 -30.17
C LEU A 180 29.72 5.35 -31.23
N ASN A 181 30.33 6.44 -31.64
CA ASN A 181 31.32 6.38 -32.66
C ASN A 181 32.60 5.64 -32.18
N ARG A 182 33.08 4.70 -32.97
CA ARG A 182 34.34 3.99 -32.76
C ARG A 182 34.44 3.17 -31.47
N LEU A 183 33.34 2.76 -30.85
CA LEU A 183 33.35 1.93 -29.64
C LEU A 183 34.14 0.64 -29.83
N LYS A 184 34.01 -0.02 -30.98
CA LYS A 184 34.80 -1.21 -31.29
C LYS A 184 36.30 -0.95 -31.26
N LEU A 185 36.75 0.17 -31.77
CA LEU A 185 38.16 0.55 -31.79
C LEU A 185 38.67 0.84 -30.36
N VAL A 186 37.83 1.41 -29.50
CA VAL A 186 38.13 1.59 -28.08
C VAL A 186 38.25 0.23 -27.38
N ASN A 187 37.34 -0.69 -27.62
CA ASN A 187 37.43 -2.05 -27.08
C ASN A 187 38.68 -2.78 -27.51
N ASP A 188 39.01 -2.70 -28.81
CA ASP A 188 40.15 -3.42 -29.41
C ASP A 188 41.51 -2.86 -28.92
N ASN A 189 41.62 -1.54 -28.69
CA ASN A 189 42.88 -0.88 -28.28
C ASN A 189 43.06 -0.78 -26.75
N PHE A 190 41.96 -0.61 -25.99
CA PHE A 190 42.01 -0.30 -24.56
C PHE A 190 41.29 -1.35 -23.69
N GLY A 191 40.56 -2.29 -24.30
CA GLY A 191 39.80 -3.34 -23.62
C GLY A 191 38.36 -2.95 -23.28
N HIS A 192 37.54 -3.98 -23.00
CA HIS A 192 36.09 -3.83 -22.77
C HIS A 192 35.74 -2.91 -21.58
N GLN A 193 36.60 -2.83 -20.56
CA GLN A 193 36.37 -1.92 -19.43
C GLN A 193 36.31 -0.44 -19.87
N PHE A 194 37.13 -0.06 -20.83
CA PHE A 194 37.11 1.29 -21.39
C PHE A 194 35.88 1.51 -22.27
N GLY A 195 35.44 0.49 -22.99
CA GLY A 195 34.18 0.54 -23.74
C GLY A 195 32.97 0.70 -22.81
N ASP A 196 32.88 -0.08 -21.73
CA ASP A 196 31.82 0.04 -20.74
C ASP A 196 31.83 1.42 -20.05
N LYS A 197 33.05 1.96 -19.80
CA LYS A 197 33.21 3.32 -19.29
C LYS A 197 32.69 4.36 -20.29
N TYR A 198 32.98 4.19 -21.60
CA TYR A 198 32.47 5.07 -22.65
C TYR A 198 30.94 5.03 -22.69
N ILE A 199 30.32 3.85 -22.72
CA ILE A 199 28.87 3.65 -22.73
C ILE A 199 28.23 4.32 -21.50
N SER A 200 28.73 4.03 -20.30
CA SER A 200 28.17 4.54 -19.05
C SER A 200 28.34 6.06 -18.90
N THR A 201 29.44 6.62 -19.36
CA THR A 201 29.69 8.08 -19.36
C THR A 201 28.77 8.79 -20.33
N THR A 202 28.62 8.25 -21.55
CA THR A 202 27.68 8.80 -22.53
C THR A 202 26.23 8.77 -21.97
N ALA A 203 25.79 7.66 -21.37
CA ALA A 203 24.48 7.56 -20.75
C ALA A 203 24.28 8.61 -19.63
N LYS A 204 25.29 8.88 -18.79
CA LYS A 204 25.21 9.92 -17.75
C LYS A 204 25.04 11.32 -18.33
N ILE A 205 25.76 11.64 -19.42
CA ILE A 205 25.66 12.93 -20.10
C ILE A 205 24.27 13.09 -20.73
N ILE A 206 23.80 12.06 -21.43
CA ILE A 206 22.47 12.04 -22.02
C ILE A 206 21.39 12.28 -20.95
N LYS A 207 21.44 11.53 -19.84
CA LYS A 207 20.49 11.67 -18.73
C LYS A 207 20.50 13.06 -18.09
N LYS A 208 21.65 13.75 -18.11
CA LYS A 208 21.78 15.10 -17.58
C LYS A 208 21.17 16.16 -18.50
N LEU A 209 21.27 15.97 -19.82
CA LEU A 209 20.86 16.97 -20.82
C LEU A 209 19.43 16.78 -21.32
N ILE A 210 18.91 15.55 -21.29
CA ILE A 210 17.54 15.24 -21.66
C ILE A 210 16.64 15.32 -20.42
N ASN A 211 15.54 16.07 -20.52
CA ASN A 211 14.52 16.11 -19.45
C ASN A 211 13.81 14.74 -19.37
N VAL A 212 14.11 13.99 -18.30
CA VAL A 212 13.60 12.62 -18.11
C VAL A 212 12.09 12.56 -17.86
N GLU A 213 11.48 13.64 -17.34
CA GLU A 213 10.03 13.65 -17.03
C GLU A 213 9.16 13.51 -18.30
N ASN A 214 9.61 14.07 -19.41
CA ASN A 214 8.90 14.05 -20.68
C ASN A 214 9.63 13.24 -21.77
N SER A 215 10.52 12.30 -21.37
CA SER A 215 11.35 11.55 -22.32
C SER A 215 11.60 10.13 -21.84
N LEU A 216 11.77 9.21 -22.78
CA LEU A 216 12.14 7.83 -22.50
C LEU A 216 13.49 7.53 -23.15
N LEU A 217 14.40 6.99 -22.38
CA LEU A 217 15.77 6.68 -22.80
C LEU A 217 15.98 5.18 -22.81
N PHE A 218 16.45 4.64 -23.94
CA PHE A 218 16.65 3.22 -24.14
C PHE A 218 18.07 2.92 -24.60
N ARG A 219 18.65 1.82 -24.14
CA ARG A 219 19.76 1.17 -24.77
C ARG A 219 19.24 0.11 -25.74
N TYR A 220 19.34 0.39 -27.04
CA TYR A 220 18.78 -0.45 -28.09
C TYR A 220 19.68 -1.61 -28.48
N GLY A 221 20.98 -1.38 -28.46
CA GLY A 221 22.03 -2.35 -28.77
C GLY A 221 23.27 -2.18 -27.89
N GLY A 222 24.38 -2.76 -28.31
CA GLY A 222 25.67 -2.63 -27.60
C GLY A 222 26.15 -1.19 -27.49
N ASP A 223 26.16 -0.48 -28.61
CA ASP A 223 26.58 0.91 -28.81
C ASP A 223 25.44 1.84 -29.26
N GLU A 224 24.22 1.30 -29.37
CA GLU A 224 23.04 1.99 -29.90
C GLU A 224 22.11 2.42 -28.78
N PHE A 225 21.63 3.67 -28.84
CA PHE A 225 20.58 4.20 -27.98
C PHE A 225 19.42 4.74 -28.79
N LEU A 226 18.26 4.69 -28.16
CA LEU A 226 17.03 5.26 -28.72
C LEU A 226 16.39 6.16 -27.67
N PHE A 227 15.95 7.35 -28.09
CA PHE A 227 15.23 8.28 -27.21
C PHE A 227 13.88 8.63 -27.82
N LEU A 228 12.87 8.70 -26.97
CA LEU A 228 11.57 9.26 -27.29
C LEU A 228 11.45 10.59 -26.54
N LEU A 229 11.42 11.69 -27.28
CA LEU A 229 11.38 13.05 -26.74
C LEU A 229 9.97 13.60 -26.96
N GLN A 230 9.15 13.61 -25.91
CA GLN A 230 7.76 14.06 -25.99
C GLN A 230 7.69 15.56 -26.22
N ASP A 231 6.75 16.01 -27.05
CA ASP A 231 6.48 17.41 -27.39
C ASP A 231 7.73 18.21 -27.80
N THR A 232 8.70 17.51 -28.40
CA THR A 232 10.00 18.07 -28.81
C THR A 232 10.10 17.95 -30.35
N SER A 233 10.35 19.06 -31.02
CA SER A 233 10.57 19.07 -32.47
C SER A 233 11.96 18.54 -32.86
N CYS A 234 12.16 18.13 -34.11
CA CYS A 234 13.48 17.74 -34.63
C CYS A 234 14.54 18.83 -34.43
N ILE A 235 14.19 20.12 -34.54
CA ILE A 235 15.10 21.24 -34.37
C ILE A 235 15.59 21.35 -32.90
N GLU A 236 14.69 21.14 -31.94
CA GLU A 236 15.01 21.14 -30.52
C GLU A 236 15.83 19.91 -30.15
N ALA A 237 15.43 18.73 -30.64
CA ALA A 237 16.18 17.49 -30.45
C ALA A 237 17.60 17.58 -31.02
N GLU A 238 17.78 18.21 -32.18
CA GLU A 238 19.11 18.42 -32.77
C GLU A 238 20.03 19.26 -31.87
N LYS A 239 19.52 20.32 -31.26
CA LYS A 239 20.29 21.11 -30.28
C LYS A 239 20.74 20.26 -29.11
N ILE A 240 19.88 19.41 -28.58
CA ILE A 240 20.23 18.49 -27.50
C ILE A 240 21.35 17.54 -27.93
N MET A 241 21.28 16.99 -29.13
CA MET A 241 22.31 16.09 -29.67
C MET A 241 23.67 16.81 -29.86
N ILE A 242 23.64 18.06 -30.31
CA ILE A 242 24.84 18.91 -30.42
C ILE A 242 25.45 19.15 -29.04
N ASP A 243 24.62 19.47 -28.03
CA ASP A 243 25.08 19.69 -26.66
C ASP A 243 25.67 18.41 -26.05
N ILE A 244 25.08 17.25 -26.32
CA ILE A 244 25.62 15.95 -25.89
C ILE A 244 27.02 15.74 -26.52
N ASN A 245 27.15 15.93 -27.81
CA ASN A 245 28.45 15.80 -28.50
C ASN A 245 29.49 16.82 -27.99
N TYR A 246 29.07 18.03 -27.65
CA TYR A 246 29.93 19.05 -27.07
C TYR A 246 30.46 18.61 -25.67
N GLU A 247 29.58 18.09 -24.79
CA GLU A 247 29.99 17.59 -23.48
C GLU A 247 30.91 16.36 -23.61
N LEU A 248 30.65 15.46 -24.55
CA LEU A 248 31.51 14.32 -24.85
C LEU A 248 32.90 14.77 -25.35
N SER A 249 32.95 15.79 -26.22
CA SER A 249 34.20 16.31 -26.76
C SER A 249 35.15 16.89 -25.70
N LYS A 250 34.61 17.48 -24.64
CA LYS A 250 35.39 17.98 -23.50
C LYS A 250 36.15 16.90 -22.75
N LEU A 251 35.62 15.68 -22.74
CA LEU A 251 36.24 14.53 -22.08
C LEU A 251 37.18 13.78 -23.00
N SER A 252 37.09 14.03 -24.32
CA SER A 252 37.88 13.34 -25.34
C SER A 252 39.35 13.65 -25.25
N ASN A 253 40.21 12.65 -25.48
CA ASN A 253 41.68 12.77 -25.49
C ASN A 253 42.29 13.31 -24.19
N THR A 254 41.64 13.00 -23.06
CA THR A 254 42.14 13.25 -21.71
C THR A 254 42.86 12.01 -21.16
N ASP A 255 43.57 12.15 -20.03
CA ASP A 255 44.19 11.00 -19.34
C ASP A 255 43.14 9.95 -18.94
N GLU A 256 41.93 10.39 -18.66
CA GLU A 256 40.82 9.52 -18.28
C GLU A 256 40.15 8.83 -19.48
N TYR A 257 40.12 9.50 -20.64
CA TYR A 257 39.58 9.00 -21.90
C TYR A 257 40.60 9.26 -23.05
N PRO A 258 41.57 8.39 -23.23
CA PRO A 258 42.64 8.60 -24.22
C PRO A 258 42.19 8.36 -25.67
N TYR A 259 40.90 8.59 -25.93
CA TYR A 259 40.24 8.43 -27.22
C TYR A 259 39.12 9.48 -27.39
N ALA A 260 38.67 9.67 -28.61
CA ALA A 260 37.58 10.58 -28.91
C ALA A 260 36.24 9.97 -28.53
N LEU A 261 35.41 10.72 -27.81
CA LEU A 261 34.06 10.39 -27.45
C LEU A 261 33.10 11.21 -28.34
N SER A 262 32.20 10.55 -29.05
CA SER A 262 31.14 11.21 -29.85
C SER A 262 30.05 10.25 -30.20
N ILE A 263 28.85 10.76 -30.49
CA ILE A 263 27.70 10.00 -31.00
C ILE A 263 27.33 10.48 -32.40
N SER A 264 26.84 9.56 -33.21
CA SER A 264 26.10 9.87 -34.45
C SER A 264 24.63 9.67 -34.17
N TYR A 265 23.74 10.45 -34.81
CA TYR A 265 22.32 10.43 -34.54
C TYR A 265 21.46 10.64 -35.79
N GLY A 266 20.24 10.10 -35.78
CA GLY A 266 19.15 10.37 -36.68
C GLY A 266 17.89 10.76 -35.92
N LEU A 267 17.18 11.75 -36.42
CA LEU A 267 16.00 12.33 -35.79
C LEU A 267 14.80 12.24 -36.73
N VAL A 268 13.70 11.71 -36.22
CA VAL A 268 12.44 11.65 -36.95
C VAL A 268 11.30 12.07 -36.01
N GLU A 269 10.57 13.07 -36.44
CA GLU A 269 9.33 13.48 -35.77
C GLU A 269 8.19 12.58 -36.23
N TRP A 270 7.46 11.96 -35.32
CA TRP A 270 6.38 11.07 -35.69
C TRP A 270 5.22 11.84 -36.34
N ASP A 271 4.84 11.42 -37.52
CA ASP A 271 3.83 12.04 -38.38
C ASP A 271 2.37 11.68 -37.95
N GLY A 272 2.19 10.81 -36.96
CA GLY A 272 0.88 10.30 -36.51
C GLY A 272 0.34 9.15 -37.37
N ILE A 273 1.07 8.64 -38.35
CA ILE A 273 0.62 7.64 -39.33
C ILE A 273 1.59 6.47 -39.42
N SER A 274 2.88 6.73 -39.48
CA SER A 274 3.94 5.72 -39.66
C SER A 274 3.91 4.68 -38.52
N ASP A 275 4.15 3.41 -38.88
CA ASP A 275 4.30 2.34 -37.92
C ASP A 275 5.70 2.37 -37.24
N ILE A 276 5.85 1.55 -36.20
CA ILE A 276 7.07 1.50 -35.38
C ILE A 276 8.29 1.11 -36.20
N GLU A 277 8.17 0.12 -37.09
CA GLU A 277 9.27 -0.41 -37.87
C GLU A 277 9.76 0.62 -38.85
N THR A 278 8.83 1.30 -39.55
CA THR A 278 9.14 2.38 -40.50
C THR A 278 9.81 3.55 -39.81
N LEU A 279 9.30 3.97 -38.64
CA LEU A 279 9.86 5.10 -37.88
C LEU A 279 11.30 4.82 -37.37
N ILE A 280 11.55 3.63 -36.85
CA ILE A 280 12.89 3.23 -36.40
C ILE A 280 13.85 3.11 -37.59
N ALA A 281 13.42 2.52 -38.73
CA ALA A 281 14.25 2.35 -39.91
C ALA A 281 14.64 3.68 -40.53
N GLU A 282 13.75 4.67 -40.55
CA GLU A 282 14.03 6.02 -41.03
C GLU A 282 15.08 6.72 -40.12
N ALA A 283 14.90 6.66 -38.81
CA ALA A 283 15.85 7.25 -37.87
C ALA A 283 17.24 6.58 -37.96
N ASP A 284 17.30 5.25 -38.09
CA ASP A 284 18.56 4.50 -38.29
C ASP A 284 19.26 4.93 -39.58
N SER A 285 18.53 5.07 -40.70
CA SER A 285 19.09 5.55 -41.95
C SER A 285 19.72 6.94 -41.83
N LEU A 286 19.01 7.88 -41.17
CA LEU A 286 19.52 9.23 -40.93
C LEU A 286 20.75 9.23 -40.00
N MET A 287 20.76 8.39 -38.99
CA MET A 287 21.90 8.18 -38.09
C MET A 287 23.11 7.66 -38.89
N TYR A 288 22.91 6.70 -39.78
CA TYR A 288 24.01 6.17 -40.62
C TYR A 288 24.56 7.23 -41.59
N GLU A 289 23.73 8.06 -42.19
CA GLU A 289 24.16 9.19 -43.01
C GLU A 289 25.04 10.19 -42.17
N ASN A 290 24.58 10.53 -40.99
CA ASN A 290 25.31 11.38 -40.05
C ASN A 290 26.68 10.76 -39.68
N LYS A 291 26.72 9.43 -39.46
CA LYS A 291 27.96 8.68 -39.17
C LYS A 291 28.98 8.74 -40.35
N LEU A 292 28.49 8.68 -41.58
CA LEU A 292 29.37 8.83 -42.77
C LEU A 292 29.92 10.23 -42.90
N LYS A 293 29.15 11.28 -42.66
CA LYS A 293 29.61 12.68 -42.66
C LYS A 293 30.67 12.90 -41.59
N ASN A 294 30.49 12.40 -40.40
CA ASN A 294 31.44 12.50 -39.29
C ASN A 294 32.78 11.76 -39.58
N LYS A 295 32.76 10.65 -40.34
CA LYS A 295 33.96 9.95 -40.77
C LYS A 295 34.77 10.74 -41.79
N SER A 296 34.13 11.49 -42.68
CA SER A 296 34.79 12.28 -43.74
C SER A 296 35.49 13.56 -43.19
N THR A 297 35.02 14.07 -42.07
CA THR A 297 35.57 15.27 -41.41
C THR A 297 36.77 14.97 -40.49
N LEU A 298 37.04 13.70 -40.19
CA LEU A 298 38.09 13.24 -39.27
C LEU A 298 39.28 12.56 -39.98
N ASN A 299 39.27 12.52 -41.30
CA ASN A 299 40.38 12.15 -42.18
C ASN A 299 41.03 13.42 -42.81
#